data_f43e4a490ac54f6a1d2fd30e68ae72a7
#
_entry.id   f43e4a490ac54f6a1d2fd30e68ae72a7
#
_cell.length_a   1.000
_cell.length_b   1.000
_cell.length_c   1.000
_cell.angle_alpha   90.00
_cell.angle_beta   90.00
_cell.angle_gamma   90.00
#
_symmetry.space_group_name_H-M   'P 1'
#
loop_
_entity.id
_entity.type
_entity.pdbx_description
1 polymer ?
#
loop_
_entity_poly.entity_id
_entity_poly.type
_entity_poly.pdbx_seq_one_letter_code
_entity_poly.pdbx_strand_id
1 'polypeptide(L)'
;MSFGIIGVSPPTLKIANGVQKINKVHTCKQNVSQELNMYNAENYACVADLMINMDRPRIIVTACKNVKDVRPTLTRVLQWSDPEDTIINCTHEHYKHSIYYENECSNKKVHYLSASLTNEAFLVGGQERIFKSHEPLFYSFAKNVQHAGDMPGSGHFAKMVLDGLECAMFQVIGDAFAYCNGNVPVMLSLMDKAKNMDVSGPVIDRCKSQLYVTRNYSQVAQVKNSTTWFMEYTFKSRLPTPVIHSAITSRMTSQYAKLSETHQSYNTFYDTNVILQTVRFCFAMALYEGNQISYGKIVHWSKNSNVACRMFENHDPLYVMDATVEFARTFVMHCVNCGVPIPTVQAALSQYDFMKQERTSMNFIASLRDV
;
A
#
# COMPACT_ATOMS: atom_id res chain seq x y z
N MET A 1 6.19 28.26 13.84
CA MET A 1 6.89 27.24 13.03
C MET A 1 6.55 27.49 11.57
N SER A 2 7.54 27.67 10.72
CA SER A 2 7.35 27.81 9.29
C SER A 2 7.31 26.46 8.60
N PHE A 3 6.51 26.33 7.53
CA PHE A 3 6.28 25.07 6.82
C PHE A 3 6.70 25.18 5.36
N GLY A 4 7.67 24.36 4.96
CA GLY A 4 8.22 24.32 3.61
C GLY A 4 7.90 23.04 2.86
N ILE A 5 7.65 23.13 1.56
CA ILE A 5 7.41 21.99 0.66
C ILE A 5 8.39 22.04 -0.50
N ILE A 6 9.08 20.93 -0.73
CA ILE A 6 10.00 20.76 -1.84
C ILE A 6 9.61 19.53 -2.65
N GLY A 7 9.32 19.73 -3.92
CA GLY A 7 8.82 18.71 -4.84
C GLY A 7 7.31 18.74 -4.99
N VAL A 8 6.84 18.29 -6.16
CA VAL A 8 5.43 18.24 -6.54
C VAL A 8 5.02 16.80 -6.80
N SER A 9 4.09 16.33 -6.00
CA SER A 9 3.48 15.01 -6.12
C SER A 9 2.06 15.07 -5.57
N PRO A 10 1.16 14.14 -5.90
CA PRO A 10 -0.18 14.13 -5.32
C PRO A 10 -0.21 14.21 -3.78
N PRO A 11 0.69 13.51 -3.04
CA PRO A 11 0.79 13.69 -1.60
C PRO A 11 1.11 15.13 -1.17
N THR A 12 2.10 15.78 -1.81
CA THR A 12 2.48 17.15 -1.43
C THR A 12 1.40 18.17 -1.73
N LEU A 13 0.64 18.03 -2.81
CA LEU A 13 -0.52 18.85 -3.10
C LEU A 13 -1.59 18.75 -2.00
N LYS A 14 -1.88 17.53 -1.54
CA LYS A 14 -2.84 17.31 -0.46
C LYS A 14 -2.35 17.92 0.86
N ILE A 15 -1.09 17.72 1.21
CA ILE A 15 -0.44 18.28 2.40
C ILE A 15 -0.52 19.81 2.33
N ALA A 16 -0.09 20.40 1.21
CA ALA A 16 -0.10 21.82 1.00
C ALA A 16 -1.50 22.44 1.15
N ASN A 17 -2.52 21.81 0.51
CA ASN A 17 -3.92 22.25 0.61
C ASN A 17 -4.50 22.17 2.03
N GLY A 18 -4.03 21.26 2.85
CA GLY A 18 -4.40 21.19 4.26
C GLY A 18 -3.70 22.26 5.10
N VAL A 19 -2.38 22.35 4.99
CA VAL A 19 -1.56 23.24 5.81
C VAL A 19 -1.83 24.72 5.53
N GLN A 20 -2.07 25.13 4.26
CA GLN A 20 -2.35 26.53 3.93
C GLN A 20 -3.58 27.12 4.65
N LYS A 21 -4.47 26.28 5.18
CA LYS A 21 -5.65 26.72 5.95
C LYS A 21 -5.28 27.23 7.34
N ILE A 22 -4.14 26.81 7.87
CA ILE A 22 -3.70 27.10 9.25
C ILE A 22 -2.33 27.77 9.32
N ASN A 23 -1.49 27.61 8.30
CA ASN A 23 -0.15 28.16 8.23
C ASN A 23 0.18 28.65 6.81
N LYS A 24 1.12 29.61 6.75
CA LYS A 24 1.75 29.99 5.48
C LYS A 24 2.62 28.85 4.96
N VAL A 25 2.53 28.56 3.67
CA VAL A 25 3.32 27.52 3.02
C VAL A 25 4.43 28.14 2.18
N HIS A 26 5.65 27.71 2.39
CA HIS A 26 6.82 28.11 1.62
C HIS A 26 7.14 27.01 0.59
N THR A 27 7.34 27.36 -0.68
CA THR A 27 7.64 26.38 -1.74
C THR A 27 8.82 26.84 -2.58
N CYS A 28 9.52 25.89 -3.21
CA CYS A 28 10.63 26.17 -4.10
C CYS A 28 10.21 26.02 -5.57
N LYS A 29 10.41 27.07 -6.38
CA LYS A 29 10.00 27.14 -7.80
C LYS A 29 10.66 26.08 -8.69
N GLN A 30 11.82 25.57 -8.35
CA GLN A 30 12.54 24.61 -9.21
C GLN A 30 11.80 23.28 -9.42
N ASN A 31 10.78 22.99 -8.60
CA ASN A 31 10.02 21.74 -8.65
C ASN A 31 8.50 21.95 -8.63
N VAL A 32 8.04 23.20 -8.81
CA VAL A 32 6.62 23.53 -8.72
C VAL A 32 6.04 23.70 -10.11
N SER A 33 5.15 22.79 -10.51
CA SER A 33 4.27 23.01 -11.66
C SER A 33 3.26 24.12 -11.34
N GLN A 34 2.63 24.71 -12.38
CA GLN A 34 1.60 25.74 -12.24
C GLN A 34 0.43 25.38 -11.30
N GLU A 35 0.33 24.09 -10.89
CA GLU A 35 -0.73 23.56 -10.03
C GLU A 35 -0.65 23.98 -8.55
N LEU A 36 0.50 24.52 -8.09
CA LEU A 36 0.66 25.03 -6.72
C LEU A 36 0.38 26.56 -6.61
N ASN A 37 -0.47 27.12 -7.45
CA ASN A 37 -1.01 28.45 -7.24
C ASN A 37 -1.98 28.46 -6.05
N MET A 38 -1.40 28.48 -4.85
CA MET A 38 -2.15 28.48 -3.60
C MET A 38 -2.27 29.91 -3.07
N TYR A 39 -3.41 30.21 -2.45
CA TYR A 39 -3.70 31.57 -1.96
C TYR A 39 -2.81 32.01 -0.76
N ASN A 40 -2.21 31.06 -0.01
CA ASN A 40 -1.37 31.32 1.16
C ASN A 40 0.01 30.64 1.01
N ALA A 41 0.67 30.86 -0.13
CA ALA A 41 1.98 30.29 -0.42
C ALA A 41 2.97 31.32 -0.93
N GLU A 42 4.20 31.26 -0.44
CA GLU A 42 5.34 31.97 -0.99
C GLU A 42 6.22 31.03 -1.80
N ASN A 43 6.58 31.49 -3.01
CA ASN A 43 7.39 30.71 -3.94
C ASN A 43 8.79 31.31 -4.04
N TYR A 44 9.81 30.49 -3.84
CA TYR A 44 11.22 30.86 -3.89
C TYR A 44 11.91 30.27 -5.12
N ALA A 45 12.99 30.94 -5.57
CA ALA A 45 13.72 30.52 -6.75
C ALA A 45 14.51 29.22 -6.51
N CYS A 46 15.01 29.00 -5.32
CA CYS A 46 15.81 27.83 -4.95
C CYS A 46 15.59 27.42 -3.49
N VAL A 47 16.14 26.27 -3.10
CA VAL A 47 16.04 25.73 -1.73
C VAL A 47 16.73 26.68 -0.73
N ALA A 48 17.83 27.32 -1.08
CA ALA A 48 18.54 28.26 -0.22
C ALA A 48 17.65 29.45 0.15
N ASP A 49 17.02 30.08 -0.84
CA ASP A 49 16.11 31.21 -0.62
C ASP A 49 14.91 30.81 0.25
N LEU A 50 14.34 29.63 0.00
CA LEU A 50 13.26 29.10 0.82
C LEU A 50 13.72 28.97 2.28
N MET A 51 14.85 28.31 2.53
CA MET A 51 15.35 28.04 3.88
C MET A 51 15.74 29.29 4.65
N ILE A 52 16.28 30.32 3.97
CA ILE A 52 16.67 31.60 4.60
C ILE A 52 15.46 32.40 5.04
N ASN A 53 14.37 32.35 4.27
CA ASN A 53 13.15 33.15 4.53
C ASN A 53 12.13 32.46 5.43
N MET A 54 12.44 31.27 5.94
CA MET A 54 11.57 30.54 6.91
C MET A 54 12.01 30.78 8.34
N ASP A 55 11.04 31.05 9.24
CA ASP A 55 11.29 31.13 10.69
C ASP A 55 11.66 29.77 11.29
N ARG A 56 12.60 29.78 12.21
CA ARG A 56 13.10 28.57 12.90
C ARG A 56 12.31 28.27 14.19
N PRO A 57 12.18 27.01 14.60
CA PRO A 57 12.54 25.80 13.87
C PRO A 57 11.57 25.56 12.70
N ARG A 58 12.10 25.00 11.60
CA ARG A 58 11.40 24.78 10.34
C ARG A 58 10.92 23.36 10.19
N ILE A 59 9.79 23.17 9.51
CA ILE A 59 9.31 21.85 9.07
C ILE A 59 9.38 21.81 7.55
N ILE A 60 10.17 20.90 7.00
CA ILE A 60 10.38 20.77 5.56
C ILE A 60 9.86 19.41 5.08
N VAL A 61 8.80 19.43 4.26
CA VAL A 61 8.31 18.22 3.58
C VAL A 61 8.97 18.07 2.22
N THR A 62 9.55 16.92 1.96
CA THR A 62 10.11 16.57 0.66
C THR A 62 9.32 15.45 0.01
N ALA A 63 8.99 15.58 -1.30
CA ALA A 63 8.39 14.51 -2.08
C ALA A 63 8.82 14.61 -3.55
N CYS A 64 9.91 13.97 -3.87
CA CYS A 64 10.47 13.94 -5.21
C CYS A 64 9.65 13.02 -6.13
N LYS A 65 9.53 13.41 -7.40
CA LYS A 65 8.87 12.59 -8.42
C LYS A 65 9.66 11.31 -8.70
N ASN A 66 11.00 11.40 -8.70
CA ASN A 66 11.89 10.26 -8.92
C ASN A 66 12.73 10.00 -7.67
N VAL A 67 12.95 8.72 -7.36
CA VAL A 67 13.78 8.30 -6.22
C VAL A 67 15.22 8.83 -6.31
N LYS A 68 15.80 8.90 -7.52
CA LYS A 68 17.14 9.44 -7.76
C LYS A 68 17.33 10.90 -7.34
N ASP A 69 16.24 11.67 -7.27
CA ASP A 69 16.27 13.08 -6.91
C ASP A 69 16.22 13.31 -5.39
N VAL A 70 15.92 12.26 -4.61
CA VAL A 70 15.75 12.36 -3.13
C VAL A 70 17.05 12.77 -2.47
N ARG A 71 18.13 12.03 -2.71
CA ARG A 71 19.43 12.30 -2.08
C ARG A 71 19.96 13.70 -2.40
N PRO A 72 20.01 14.16 -3.68
CA PRO A 72 20.42 15.52 -3.99
C PRO A 72 19.53 16.59 -3.32
N THR A 73 18.22 16.36 -3.24
CA THR A 73 17.27 17.28 -2.59
C THR A 73 17.53 17.37 -1.10
N LEU A 74 17.63 16.24 -0.41
CA LEU A 74 17.90 16.19 1.03
C LEU A 74 19.27 16.79 1.37
N THR A 75 20.31 16.53 0.58
CA THR A 75 21.63 17.15 0.77
C THR A 75 21.54 18.67 0.70
N ARG A 76 20.81 19.23 -0.27
CA ARG A 76 20.61 20.67 -0.38
C ARG A 76 19.81 21.24 0.80
N VAL A 77 18.76 20.56 1.23
CA VAL A 77 17.98 20.97 2.42
C VAL A 77 18.87 20.97 3.65
N LEU A 78 19.60 19.88 3.88
CA LEU A 78 20.51 19.74 5.03
C LEU A 78 21.64 20.78 5.04
N GLN A 79 22.10 21.23 3.87
CA GLN A 79 23.12 22.27 3.77
C GLN A 79 22.67 23.56 4.49
N TRP A 80 21.38 23.88 4.43
CA TRP A 80 20.79 25.11 4.96
C TRP A 80 19.96 24.88 6.23
N SER A 81 19.91 23.63 6.73
CA SER A 81 19.18 23.30 7.96
C SER A 81 19.99 23.67 9.21
N ASP A 82 19.26 24.09 10.23
CA ASP A 82 19.77 24.37 11.56
C ASP A 82 19.31 23.29 12.57
N PRO A 83 19.94 23.20 13.75
CA PRO A 83 19.46 22.32 14.81
C PRO A 83 17.97 22.52 15.10
N GLU A 84 17.27 21.45 15.44
CA GLU A 84 15.83 21.39 15.73
C GLU A 84 14.91 21.56 14.51
N ASP A 85 15.41 21.80 13.29
CA ASP A 85 14.60 21.67 12.08
C ASP A 85 14.14 20.23 11.89
N THR A 86 12.99 20.04 11.27
CA THR A 86 12.44 18.69 10.99
C THR A 86 12.27 18.48 9.50
N ILE A 87 12.86 17.43 8.95
CA ILE A 87 12.69 17.00 7.57
C ILE A 87 11.74 15.81 7.53
N ILE A 88 10.65 15.92 6.77
CA ILE A 88 9.66 14.87 6.57
C ILE A 88 9.75 14.39 5.13
N ASN A 89 10.28 13.19 4.90
CA ASN A 89 10.42 12.63 3.58
C ASN A 89 9.18 11.81 3.19
N CYS A 90 8.38 12.35 2.29
CA CYS A 90 7.18 11.73 1.73
C CYS A 90 7.40 11.10 0.36
N THR A 91 8.64 10.98 -0.10
CA THR A 91 8.95 10.35 -1.40
C THR A 91 8.70 8.85 -1.33
N HIS A 92 8.08 8.30 -2.36
CA HIS A 92 7.89 6.86 -2.47
C HIS A 92 9.23 6.17 -2.81
N GLU A 93 9.94 5.70 -1.77
CA GLU A 93 11.25 5.06 -1.88
C GLU A 93 11.41 3.85 -0.96
N HIS A 94 12.53 3.12 -1.13
CA HIS A 94 12.84 1.96 -0.29
C HIS A 94 13.10 2.38 1.16
N TYR A 95 12.42 1.78 2.12
CA TYR A 95 12.46 2.15 3.55
C TYR A 95 13.88 2.16 4.16
N LYS A 96 14.81 1.34 3.64
CA LYS A 96 16.21 1.29 4.10
C LYS A 96 17.00 2.58 3.86
N HIS A 97 16.62 3.36 2.84
CA HIS A 97 17.31 4.62 2.57
C HIS A 97 17.11 5.64 3.69
N SER A 98 15.99 5.55 4.41
CA SER A 98 15.69 6.44 5.53
C SER A 98 16.70 6.33 6.68
N ILE A 99 17.34 5.18 6.84
CA ILE A 99 18.41 5.00 7.87
C ILE A 99 19.62 5.88 7.54
N TYR A 100 19.99 5.94 6.25
CA TYR A 100 21.08 6.81 5.79
C TYR A 100 20.73 8.29 6.00
N TYR A 101 19.52 8.71 5.61
CA TYR A 101 19.12 10.11 5.72
C TYR A 101 18.97 10.56 7.18
N GLU A 102 18.49 9.70 8.05
CA GLU A 102 18.40 9.98 9.48
C GLU A 102 19.78 10.22 10.09
N ASN A 103 20.78 9.39 9.75
CA ASN A 103 22.17 9.58 10.22
C ASN A 103 22.73 10.94 9.76
N GLU A 104 22.53 11.32 8.50
CA GLU A 104 22.97 12.63 7.98
C GLU A 104 22.27 13.79 8.70
N CYS A 105 20.97 13.65 9.01
CA CYS A 105 20.21 14.65 9.76
C CYS A 105 20.70 14.74 11.21
N SER A 106 20.88 13.61 11.89
CA SER A 106 21.33 13.52 13.27
C SER A 106 22.71 14.17 13.50
N ASN A 107 23.63 14.03 12.54
CA ASN A 107 24.94 14.69 12.58
C ASN A 107 24.82 16.23 12.65
N LYS A 108 23.73 16.79 12.19
CA LYS A 108 23.43 18.23 12.25
C LYS A 108 22.41 18.61 13.32
N LYS A 109 21.99 17.67 14.16
CA LYS A 109 20.89 17.84 15.14
C LYS A 109 19.57 18.23 14.48
N VAL A 110 19.34 17.79 13.25
CA VAL A 110 18.10 17.93 12.49
C VAL A 110 17.28 16.66 12.68
N HIS A 111 15.98 16.78 12.86
CA HIS A 111 15.09 15.64 13.00
C HIS A 111 14.68 15.10 11.63
N TYR A 112 14.60 13.78 11.52
CA TYR A 112 14.15 13.10 10.29
C TYR A 112 12.93 12.21 10.56
N LEU A 113 11.92 12.34 9.70
CA LEU A 113 10.75 11.47 9.67
C LEU A 113 10.54 10.93 8.25
N SER A 114 10.36 9.63 8.11
CA SER A 114 9.85 9.03 6.88
C SER A 114 8.33 9.03 6.91
N ALA A 115 7.66 9.40 5.83
CA ALA A 115 6.22 9.46 5.85
C ALA A 115 5.58 8.99 4.54
N SER A 116 4.37 8.46 4.64
CA SER A 116 3.57 8.05 3.49
C SER A 116 2.12 8.45 3.66
N LEU A 117 1.59 9.12 2.66
CA LEU A 117 0.17 9.47 2.59
C LEU A 117 -0.55 8.45 1.70
N THR A 118 -1.52 7.73 2.26
CA THR A 118 -2.31 6.72 1.57
C THR A 118 -3.79 7.01 1.75
N ASN A 119 -4.50 7.40 0.68
CA ASN A 119 -5.87 7.91 0.79
C ASN A 119 -5.95 9.04 1.83
N GLU A 120 -6.51 8.80 3.01
CA GLU A 120 -6.65 9.76 4.11
C GLU A 120 -5.79 9.42 5.34
N ALA A 121 -4.95 8.36 5.24
CA ALA A 121 -4.04 7.97 6.30
C ALA A 121 -2.63 8.51 6.05
N PHE A 122 -2.03 9.11 7.07
CA PHE A 122 -0.65 9.59 7.10
C PHE A 122 0.16 8.75 8.09
N LEU A 123 1.05 7.92 7.56
CA LEU A 123 1.87 6.98 8.31
C LEU A 123 3.28 7.56 8.44
N VAL A 124 3.72 7.79 9.66
CA VAL A 124 4.98 8.48 9.96
C VAL A 124 5.90 7.56 10.76
N GLY A 125 7.11 7.39 10.29
CA GLY A 125 8.17 6.64 10.98
C GLY A 125 9.30 7.55 11.41
N GLY A 126 9.93 7.23 12.54
CA GLY A 126 10.99 7.98 13.22
C GLY A 126 10.65 8.21 14.67
N GLN A 127 11.46 8.96 15.39
CA GLN A 127 11.32 9.15 16.83
C GLN A 127 9.91 9.59 17.24
N GLU A 128 9.26 8.85 18.13
CA GLU A 128 7.89 9.11 18.58
C GLU A 128 7.73 10.52 19.18
N ARG A 129 8.73 11.00 19.91
CA ARG A 129 8.74 12.37 20.48
C ARG A 129 8.58 13.43 19.40
N ILE A 130 9.29 13.27 18.26
CA ILE A 130 9.24 14.22 17.15
C ILE A 130 7.92 14.09 16.41
N PHE A 131 7.44 12.86 16.20
CA PHE A 131 6.10 12.63 15.64
C PHE A 131 5.02 13.37 16.46
N LYS A 132 4.98 13.15 17.79
CA LYS A 132 3.98 13.76 18.68
C LYS A 132 4.02 15.29 18.67
N SER A 133 5.20 15.89 18.57
CA SER A 133 5.32 17.36 18.51
C SER A 133 4.70 17.98 17.24
N HIS A 134 4.61 17.19 16.15
CA HIS A 134 4.06 17.64 14.88
C HIS A 134 2.67 17.02 14.55
N GLU A 135 2.19 16.10 15.34
CA GLU A 135 0.93 15.39 15.12
C GLU A 135 -0.27 16.32 14.88
N PRO A 136 -0.46 17.42 15.64
CA PRO A 136 -1.57 18.34 15.40
C PRO A 136 -1.56 18.97 13.98
N LEU A 137 -0.37 19.23 13.43
CA LEU A 137 -0.22 19.72 12.06
C LEU A 137 -0.66 18.68 11.04
N PHE A 138 -0.36 17.40 11.26
CA PHE A 138 -0.68 16.32 10.33
C PHE A 138 -2.20 16.13 10.16
N TYR A 139 -2.98 16.38 11.20
CA TYR A 139 -4.45 16.33 11.12
C TYR A 139 -5.07 17.43 10.24
N SER A 140 -4.30 18.45 9.83
CA SER A 140 -4.79 19.46 8.88
C SER A 140 -5.02 18.89 7.46
N PHE A 141 -4.38 17.77 7.10
CA PHE A 141 -4.45 17.17 5.77
C PHE A 141 -4.76 15.68 5.74
N ALA A 142 -4.76 15.01 6.88
CA ALA A 142 -5.05 13.57 6.98
C ALA A 142 -6.10 13.31 8.06
N LYS A 143 -7.05 12.41 7.80
CA LYS A 143 -8.07 12.02 8.81
C LYS A 143 -7.54 11.02 9.83
N ASN A 144 -6.54 10.22 9.43
CA ASN A 144 -5.89 9.26 10.28
C ASN A 144 -4.39 9.51 10.26
N VAL A 145 -3.83 9.83 11.40
CA VAL A 145 -2.40 10.10 11.58
C VAL A 145 -1.85 9.07 12.53
N GLN A 146 -0.79 8.38 12.13
CA GLN A 146 -0.27 7.29 12.93
C GLN A 146 1.25 7.25 12.95
N HIS A 147 1.80 6.98 14.13
CA HIS A 147 3.18 6.61 14.29
C HIS A 147 3.39 5.14 13.88
N ALA A 148 4.06 4.92 12.76
CA ALA A 148 4.30 3.59 12.22
C ALA A 148 5.38 2.82 12.99
N GLY A 149 6.28 3.52 13.69
CA GLY A 149 7.33 2.98 14.54
C GLY A 149 8.55 3.90 14.61
N ASP A 150 9.41 3.67 15.61
CA ASP A 150 10.58 4.51 15.89
C ASP A 150 11.70 4.41 14.86
N MET A 151 11.75 3.33 14.08
CA MET A 151 12.76 3.19 13.03
C MET A 151 12.56 4.25 11.94
N PRO A 152 13.62 4.88 11.44
CA PRO A 152 13.52 5.99 10.48
C PRO A 152 12.72 5.69 9.23
N GLY A 153 12.75 4.43 8.77
CA GLY A 153 12.04 3.97 7.58
C GLY A 153 10.62 3.43 7.82
N SER A 154 10.11 3.44 9.07
CA SER A 154 8.83 2.75 9.40
C SER A 154 7.64 3.27 8.61
N GLY A 155 7.58 4.56 8.26
CA GLY A 155 6.50 5.11 7.43
C GLY A 155 6.50 4.57 6.00
N HIS A 156 7.68 4.45 5.39
CA HIS A 156 7.86 3.84 4.05
C HIS A 156 7.66 2.31 4.10
N PHE A 157 8.09 1.65 5.18
CA PHE A 157 7.87 0.23 5.39
C PHE A 157 6.37 -0.10 5.50
N ALA A 158 5.63 0.64 6.30
CA ALA A 158 4.18 0.49 6.41
C ALA A 158 3.49 0.65 5.05
N LYS A 159 3.90 1.65 4.26
CA LYS A 159 3.40 1.83 2.88
C LYS A 159 3.71 0.64 1.98
N MET A 160 4.91 0.09 2.05
CA MET A 160 5.32 -1.10 1.29
C MET A 160 4.42 -2.30 1.61
N VAL A 161 4.13 -2.53 2.89
CA VAL A 161 3.24 -3.62 3.33
C VAL A 161 1.81 -3.40 2.83
N LEU A 162 1.28 -2.19 2.95
CA LEU A 162 -0.06 -1.86 2.43
C LEU A 162 -0.17 -1.97 0.91
N ASP A 163 0.89 -1.64 0.16
CA ASP A 163 0.91 -1.84 -1.31
C ASP A 163 0.90 -3.33 -1.70
N GLY A 164 1.58 -4.18 -0.93
CA GLY A 164 1.51 -5.64 -1.11
C GLY A 164 0.10 -6.17 -0.87
N LEU A 165 -0.53 -5.74 0.21
CA LEU A 165 -1.90 -6.10 0.54
C LEU A 165 -2.91 -5.61 -0.51
N GLU A 166 -2.77 -4.35 -0.98
CA GLU A 166 -3.58 -3.79 -2.08
C GLU A 166 -3.44 -4.65 -3.35
N CYS A 167 -2.21 -5.10 -3.64
CA CYS A 167 -1.94 -5.97 -4.79
C CYS A 167 -2.72 -7.28 -4.70
N ALA A 168 -2.70 -7.93 -3.52
CA ALA A 168 -3.43 -9.18 -3.28
C ALA A 168 -4.94 -8.99 -3.41
N MET A 169 -5.50 -7.98 -2.76
CA MET A 169 -6.93 -7.71 -2.79
C MET A 169 -7.44 -7.43 -4.22
N PHE A 170 -6.69 -6.65 -5.01
CA PHE A 170 -7.05 -6.43 -6.42
C PHE A 170 -6.95 -7.71 -7.26
N GLN A 171 -5.94 -8.56 -7.01
CA GLN A 171 -5.81 -9.81 -7.77
C GLN A 171 -6.95 -10.78 -7.44
N VAL A 172 -7.38 -10.88 -6.18
CA VAL A 172 -8.55 -11.67 -5.79
C VAL A 172 -9.81 -11.24 -6.55
N ILE A 173 -10.02 -9.93 -6.69
CA ILE A 173 -11.13 -9.41 -7.52
C ILE A 173 -10.90 -9.73 -9.00
N GLY A 174 -9.65 -9.69 -9.47
CA GLY A 174 -9.28 -10.11 -10.84
C GLY A 174 -9.56 -11.59 -11.10
N ASP A 175 -9.24 -12.48 -10.16
CA ASP A 175 -9.54 -13.90 -10.24
C ASP A 175 -11.07 -14.14 -10.29
N ALA A 176 -11.86 -13.39 -9.50
CA ALA A 176 -13.32 -13.44 -9.57
C ALA A 176 -13.86 -12.91 -10.92
N PHE A 177 -13.26 -11.87 -11.47
CA PHE A 177 -13.61 -11.33 -12.79
C PHE A 177 -13.31 -12.33 -13.91
N ALA A 178 -12.18 -13.04 -13.84
CA ALA A 178 -11.84 -14.10 -14.78
C ALA A 178 -12.86 -15.26 -14.71
N TYR A 179 -13.24 -15.67 -13.50
CA TYR A 179 -14.29 -16.67 -13.30
C TYR A 179 -15.64 -16.25 -13.91
N CYS A 180 -16.00 -14.97 -13.80
CA CYS A 180 -17.18 -14.41 -14.45
C CYS A 180 -17.02 -14.19 -15.96
N ASN A 181 -15.97 -14.73 -16.58
CA ASN A 181 -15.67 -14.57 -18.02
C ASN A 181 -15.70 -13.10 -18.48
N GLY A 182 -15.22 -12.19 -17.64
CA GLY A 182 -15.22 -10.76 -17.93
C GLY A 182 -16.62 -10.10 -17.95
N ASN A 183 -17.65 -10.75 -17.42
CA ASN A 183 -19.03 -10.24 -17.44
C ASN A 183 -19.18 -9.04 -16.49
N VAL A 184 -19.12 -7.83 -17.06
CA VAL A 184 -19.20 -6.57 -16.32
C VAL A 184 -20.50 -6.42 -15.51
N PRO A 185 -21.71 -6.66 -16.07
CA PRO A 185 -22.95 -6.64 -15.31
C PRO A 185 -22.96 -7.53 -14.07
N VAL A 186 -22.43 -8.75 -14.17
CA VAL A 186 -22.32 -9.68 -13.04
C VAL A 186 -21.37 -9.11 -11.99
N MET A 187 -20.20 -8.62 -12.40
CA MET A 187 -19.23 -8.03 -11.49
C MET A 187 -19.74 -6.77 -10.80
N LEU A 188 -20.48 -5.91 -11.49
CA LEU A 188 -21.11 -4.74 -10.87
C LEU A 188 -22.11 -5.16 -9.77
N SER A 189 -22.93 -6.17 -10.06
CA SER A 189 -23.86 -6.73 -9.05
C SER A 189 -23.11 -7.32 -7.84
N LEU A 190 -22.00 -8.02 -8.08
CA LEU A 190 -21.13 -8.53 -7.00
C LEU A 190 -20.54 -7.39 -6.16
N MET A 191 -20.03 -6.33 -6.79
CA MET A 191 -19.48 -5.16 -6.07
C MET A 191 -20.56 -4.46 -5.25
N ASP A 192 -21.80 -4.39 -5.72
CA ASP A 192 -22.94 -3.82 -4.98
C ASP A 192 -23.28 -4.65 -3.73
N LYS A 193 -23.29 -5.96 -3.85
CA LYS A 193 -23.47 -6.85 -2.70
C LYS A 193 -22.30 -6.76 -1.72
N ALA A 194 -21.05 -6.71 -2.23
CA ALA A 194 -19.84 -6.58 -1.42
C ALA A 194 -19.82 -5.31 -0.56
N LYS A 195 -20.45 -4.21 -1.02
CA LYS A 195 -20.57 -2.97 -0.23
C LYS A 195 -21.32 -3.13 1.09
N ASN A 196 -22.21 -4.12 1.17
CA ASN A 196 -22.96 -4.42 2.39
C ASN A 196 -22.27 -5.46 3.28
N MET A 197 -21.13 -6.00 2.85
CA MET A 197 -20.34 -7.00 3.56
C MET A 197 -19.13 -6.37 4.27
N ASP A 198 -18.42 -7.17 5.04
CA ASP A 198 -17.20 -6.78 5.75
C ASP A 198 -15.99 -6.52 4.83
N VAL A 199 -16.01 -7.01 3.59
CA VAL A 199 -15.01 -6.69 2.54
C VAL A 199 -15.17 -5.28 1.96
N SER A 200 -16.22 -4.56 2.31
CA SER A 200 -16.51 -3.22 1.81
C SER A 200 -15.39 -2.24 2.18
N GLY A 201 -14.99 -1.41 1.21
CA GLY A 201 -13.94 -0.41 1.38
C GLY A 201 -13.38 0.10 0.04
N PRO A 202 -12.33 0.94 0.08
CA PRO A 202 -11.76 1.60 -1.09
C PRO A 202 -11.39 0.66 -2.25
N VAL A 203 -10.96 -0.57 -1.97
CA VAL A 203 -10.65 -1.55 -3.03
C VAL A 203 -11.90 -1.87 -3.84
N ILE A 204 -13.01 -2.22 -3.17
CA ILE A 204 -14.30 -2.51 -3.81
C ILE A 204 -14.83 -1.31 -4.58
N ASP A 205 -14.75 -0.11 -3.98
CA ASP A 205 -15.21 1.14 -4.62
C ASP A 205 -14.41 1.48 -5.88
N ARG A 206 -13.08 1.30 -5.85
CA ARG A 206 -12.21 1.52 -7.02
C ARG A 206 -12.47 0.50 -8.11
N CYS A 207 -12.64 -0.79 -7.77
CA CYS A 207 -12.99 -1.81 -8.75
C CYS A 207 -14.33 -1.49 -9.42
N LYS A 208 -15.35 -1.13 -8.62
CA LYS A 208 -16.65 -0.75 -9.16
C LYS A 208 -16.56 0.47 -10.08
N SER A 209 -15.87 1.53 -9.66
CA SER A 209 -15.67 2.73 -10.48
C SER A 209 -14.98 2.42 -11.80
N GLN A 210 -13.98 1.54 -11.77
CA GLN A 210 -13.23 1.15 -12.97
C GLN A 210 -14.09 0.35 -13.95
N LEU A 211 -14.96 -0.54 -13.45
CA LEU A 211 -15.90 -1.30 -14.29
C LEU A 211 -16.90 -0.41 -15.05
N TYR A 212 -17.27 0.75 -14.50
CA TYR A 212 -18.13 1.72 -15.19
C TYR A 212 -17.42 2.49 -16.30
N VAL A 213 -16.15 2.79 -16.13
CA VAL A 213 -15.41 3.72 -17.00
C VAL A 213 -14.67 2.99 -18.13
N THR A 214 -14.13 1.82 -17.85
CA THR A 214 -13.21 1.14 -18.77
C THR A 214 -13.96 0.18 -19.69
N ARG A 215 -13.91 0.43 -21.01
CA ARG A 215 -14.41 -0.49 -22.04
C ARG A 215 -13.31 -1.45 -22.55
N ASN A 216 -12.05 -0.99 -22.52
CA ASN A 216 -10.89 -1.79 -22.92
C ASN A 216 -9.92 -1.87 -21.74
N TYR A 217 -9.69 -3.06 -21.20
CA TYR A 217 -8.75 -3.31 -20.13
C TYR A 217 -7.34 -3.50 -20.68
N SER A 218 -6.35 -2.88 -20.03
CA SER A 218 -4.96 -3.16 -20.35
C SER A 218 -4.64 -4.62 -20.00
N GLN A 219 -3.98 -5.28 -20.93
CA GLN A 219 -3.59 -6.68 -20.80
C GLN A 219 -2.39 -6.86 -19.85
N VAL A 220 -1.65 -5.78 -19.59
CA VAL A 220 -0.45 -5.77 -18.76
C VAL A 220 -0.71 -5.00 -17.48
N ALA A 221 -0.60 -5.68 -16.34
CA ALA A 221 -0.64 -5.06 -15.03
C ALA A 221 0.76 -4.54 -14.63
N GLN A 222 0.84 -3.27 -14.24
CA GLN A 222 2.11 -2.70 -13.80
C GLN A 222 2.53 -3.26 -12.43
N VAL A 223 3.83 -3.57 -12.30
CA VAL A 223 4.46 -3.94 -11.04
C VAL A 223 5.05 -2.67 -10.40
N LYS A 224 4.60 -2.35 -9.19
CA LYS A 224 5.15 -1.22 -8.42
C LYS A 224 6.48 -1.64 -7.77
N ASN A 225 7.45 -0.74 -7.67
CA ASN A 225 8.70 -1.00 -6.94
C ASN A 225 8.45 -1.45 -5.48
N SER A 226 7.46 -0.87 -4.80
CA SER A 226 7.10 -1.25 -3.43
C SER A 226 6.72 -2.72 -3.29
N THR A 227 6.06 -3.32 -4.28
CA THR A 227 5.72 -4.75 -4.25
C THR A 227 6.95 -5.63 -4.48
N THR A 228 7.92 -5.19 -5.27
CA THR A 228 9.22 -5.87 -5.41
C THR A 228 10.02 -5.82 -4.10
N TRP A 229 10.04 -4.66 -3.43
CA TRP A 229 10.68 -4.52 -2.10
C TRP A 229 10.00 -5.36 -1.03
N PHE A 230 8.68 -5.52 -1.13
CA PHE A 230 7.90 -6.42 -0.27
C PHE A 230 8.37 -7.87 -0.41
N MET A 231 8.49 -8.37 -1.65
CA MET A 231 9.01 -9.73 -1.92
C MET A 231 10.43 -9.90 -1.38
N GLU A 232 11.31 -8.93 -1.65
CA GLU A 232 12.69 -8.95 -1.12
C GLU A 232 12.71 -9.05 0.41
N TYR A 233 11.87 -8.27 1.08
CA TYR A 233 11.78 -8.26 2.53
C TYR A 233 11.30 -9.61 3.09
N THR A 234 10.20 -10.13 2.56
CA THR A 234 9.59 -11.37 3.05
C THR A 234 10.49 -12.59 2.84
N PHE A 235 11.19 -12.68 1.69
CA PHE A 235 12.19 -13.72 1.46
C PHE A 235 13.37 -13.61 2.44
N LYS A 236 13.93 -12.44 2.65
CA LYS A 236 15.03 -12.22 3.59
C LYS A 236 14.64 -12.50 5.04
N SER A 237 13.41 -12.17 5.39
CA SER A 237 12.85 -12.39 6.74
C SER A 237 12.25 -13.79 6.91
N ARG A 238 12.24 -14.64 5.88
CA ARG A 238 11.67 -16.00 5.87
C ARG A 238 10.19 -16.02 6.28
N LEU A 239 9.44 -14.98 5.89
CA LEU A 239 8.01 -14.86 6.17
C LEU A 239 7.20 -15.43 5.01
N PRO A 240 6.36 -16.46 5.23
CA PRO A 240 5.51 -17.00 4.18
C PRO A 240 4.34 -16.06 3.88
N THR A 241 4.25 -15.61 2.63
CA THR A 241 3.16 -14.74 2.16
C THR A 241 2.71 -15.16 0.76
N PRO A 242 2.28 -16.42 0.58
CA PRO A 242 1.99 -16.95 -0.75
C PRO A 242 0.86 -16.23 -1.47
N VAL A 243 -0.14 -15.68 -0.77
CA VAL A 243 -1.25 -14.94 -1.39
C VAL A 243 -0.74 -13.63 -2.00
N ILE A 244 0.00 -12.85 -1.21
CA ILE A 244 0.56 -11.58 -1.70
C ILE A 244 1.60 -11.83 -2.79
N HIS A 245 2.47 -12.84 -2.63
CA HIS A 245 3.45 -13.22 -3.65
C HIS A 245 2.79 -13.69 -4.94
N SER A 246 1.75 -14.52 -4.86
CA SER A 246 0.99 -14.97 -6.03
C SER A 246 0.42 -13.79 -6.82
N ALA A 247 -0.16 -12.81 -6.14
CA ALA A 247 -0.70 -11.61 -6.76
C ALA A 247 0.38 -10.77 -7.47
N ILE A 248 1.55 -10.61 -6.84
CA ILE A 248 2.68 -9.88 -7.44
C ILE A 248 3.22 -10.65 -8.66
N THR A 249 3.40 -11.97 -8.53
CA THR A 249 3.88 -12.85 -9.61
C THR A 249 2.91 -12.84 -10.80
N SER A 250 1.60 -12.84 -10.56
CA SER A 250 0.59 -12.75 -11.62
C SER A 250 0.75 -11.47 -12.45
N ARG A 251 1.03 -10.33 -11.80
CA ARG A 251 1.34 -9.08 -12.50
C ARG A 251 2.62 -9.15 -13.32
N MET A 252 3.68 -9.78 -12.78
CA MET A 252 4.91 -10.02 -13.53
C MET A 252 4.65 -10.90 -14.74
N THR A 253 3.92 -11.99 -14.57
CA THR A 253 3.56 -12.92 -15.64
C THR A 253 2.78 -12.23 -16.76
N SER A 254 1.88 -11.29 -16.42
CA SER A 254 1.10 -10.56 -17.42
C SER A 254 1.95 -9.76 -18.41
N GLN A 255 3.20 -9.42 -18.06
CA GLN A 255 4.14 -8.71 -18.94
C GLN A 255 4.73 -9.62 -20.03
N TYR A 256 4.71 -10.93 -19.81
CA TYR A 256 5.29 -11.93 -20.71
C TYR A 256 4.23 -12.79 -21.40
N ALA A 257 2.97 -12.73 -20.94
CA ALA A 257 1.90 -13.51 -21.52
C ALA A 257 1.62 -13.01 -22.94
N LYS A 258 1.87 -13.88 -23.93
CA LYS A 258 1.32 -13.72 -25.27
C LYS A 258 -0.17 -14.06 -25.20
N LEU A 259 -1.01 -13.06 -25.42
CA LEU A 259 -2.44 -13.30 -25.47
C LEU A 259 -2.75 -14.16 -26.69
N SER A 260 -3.38 -15.28 -26.43
CA SER A 260 -4.06 -16.01 -27.49
C SER A 260 -5.35 -15.24 -27.83
N GLU A 261 -5.62 -15.03 -29.11
CA GLU A 261 -6.87 -14.40 -29.58
C GLU A 261 -8.10 -15.31 -29.34
N THR A 262 -7.89 -16.53 -28.88
CA THR A 262 -8.96 -17.47 -28.56
C THR A 262 -9.52 -17.18 -27.19
N HIS A 263 -10.62 -16.44 -27.14
CA HIS A 263 -11.49 -16.38 -25.96
C HIS A 263 -12.12 -17.76 -25.74
N GLN A 264 -11.65 -18.52 -24.77
CA GLN A 264 -12.39 -19.66 -24.28
C GLN A 264 -13.61 -19.13 -23.53
N SER A 265 -14.79 -19.29 -24.12
CA SER A 265 -16.06 -19.04 -23.43
C SER A 265 -16.31 -20.19 -22.45
N TYR A 266 -16.24 -19.90 -21.17
CA TYR A 266 -16.59 -20.86 -20.12
C TYR A 266 -18.10 -20.79 -19.87
N ASN A 267 -18.78 -21.92 -19.94
CA ASN A 267 -20.18 -22.04 -19.52
C ASN A 267 -20.20 -22.14 -17.97
N THR A 268 -20.09 -20.99 -17.31
CA THR A 268 -20.06 -20.94 -15.85
C THR A 268 -21.43 -20.53 -15.31
N PHE A 269 -21.98 -21.37 -14.43
CA PHE A 269 -23.09 -20.97 -13.56
C PHE A 269 -22.51 -20.15 -12.40
N TYR A 270 -22.81 -18.85 -12.40
CA TYR A 270 -22.26 -17.93 -11.40
C TYR A 270 -23.07 -17.96 -10.09
N ASP A 271 -22.63 -18.74 -9.11
CA ASP A 271 -23.14 -18.56 -7.74
C ASP A 271 -22.48 -17.35 -7.09
N THR A 272 -23.24 -16.26 -7.02
CA THR A 272 -22.77 -14.98 -6.45
C THR A 272 -22.36 -15.12 -4.99
N ASN A 273 -22.96 -16.03 -4.22
CA ASN A 273 -22.61 -16.25 -2.82
C ASN A 273 -21.25 -16.95 -2.72
N VAL A 274 -21.02 -17.98 -3.53
CA VAL A 274 -19.72 -18.67 -3.60
C VAL A 274 -18.60 -17.67 -3.90
N ILE A 275 -18.79 -16.80 -4.90
CA ILE A 275 -17.77 -15.79 -5.25
C ILE A 275 -17.51 -14.83 -4.08
N LEU A 276 -18.54 -14.27 -3.47
CA LEU A 276 -18.43 -13.29 -2.40
C LEU A 276 -17.78 -13.87 -1.14
N GLN A 277 -18.14 -15.08 -0.74
CA GLN A 277 -17.53 -15.76 0.41
C GLN A 277 -16.07 -16.15 0.11
N THR A 278 -15.74 -16.51 -1.14
CA THR A 278 -14.36 -16.74 -1.55
C THR A 278 -13.53 -15.45 -1.49
N VAL A 279 -14.07 -14.31 -1.92
CA VAL A 279 -13.41 -13.00 -1.76
C VAL A 279 -13.15 -12.70 -0.27
N ARG A 280 -14.13 -12.97 0.61
CA ARG A 280 -13.94 -12.81 2.08
C ARG A 280 -12.82 -13.70 2.60
N PHE A 281 -12.79 -14.97 2.21
CA PHE A 281 -11.74 -15.92 2.58
C PHE A 281 -10.35 -15.40 2.19
N CYS A 282 -10.19 -14.96 0.95
CA CYS A 282 -8.89 -14.48 0.43
C CYS A 282 -8.46 -13.15 1.07
N PHE A 283 -9.41 -12.23 1.35
CA PHE A 283 -9.10 -10.98 2.04
C PHE A 283 -8.66 -11.26 3.48
N ALA A 284 -9.30 -12.22 4.17
CA ALA A 284 -8.88 -12.65 5.50
C ALA A 284 -7.48 -13.27 5.50
N MET A 285 -7.14 -14.11 4.49
CA MET A 285 -5.80 -14.67 4.35
C MET A 285 -4.75 -13.59 4.07
N ALA A 286 -5.02 -12.65 3.17
CA ALA A 286 -4.12 -11.54 2.89
C ALA A 286 -3.90 -10.67 4.14
N LEU A 287 -4.96 -10.43 4.93
CA LEU A 287 -4.86 -9.74 6.22
C LEU A 287 -4.00 -10.51 7.21
N TYR A 288 -4.16 -11.83 7.31
CA TYR A 288 -3.34 -12.70 8.15
C TYR A 288 -1.85 -12.59 7.79
N GLU A 289 -1.51 -12.67 6.49
CA GLU A 289 -0.14 -12.47 6.01
C GLU A 289 0.40 -11.07 6.35
N GLY A 290 -0.39 -10.04 6.09
CA GLY A 290 -0.04 -8.66 6.42
C GLY A 290 0.19 -8.44 7.92
N ASN A 291 -0.58 -9.13 8.76
CA ASN A 291 -0.48 -9.06 10.22
C ASN A 291 0.85 -9.64 10.73
N GLN A 292 1.31 -10.74 10.15
CA GLN A 292 2.61 -11.32 10.48
C GLN A 292 3.77 -10.37 10.14
N ILE A 293 3.74 -9.73 8.97
CA ILE A 293 4.80 -8.82 8.52
C ILE A 293 4.82 -7.53 9.35
N SER A 294 3.66 -7.04 9.71
CA SER A 294 3.48 -5.78 10.46
C SER A 294 3.60 -5.94 11.97
N TYR A 295 3.87 -7.17 12.45
CA TYR A 295 3.88 -7.49 13.88
C TYR A 295 2.58 -7.04 14.58
N GLY A 296 1.44 -7.33 13.98
CA GLY A 296 0.12 -6.99 14.51
C GLY A 296 -0.36 -5.56 14.23
N LYS A 297 0.40 -4.73 13.52
CA LYS A 297 0.05 -3.31 13.26
C LYS A 297 -0.78 -3.09 12.01
N ILE A 298 -1.04 -4.13 11.18
CA ILE A 298 -1.70 -3.95 9.87
C ILE A 298 -3.09 -3.31 9.98
N VAL A 299 -3.88 -3.71 10.95
CA VAL A 299 -5.22 -3.15 11.19
C VAL A 299 -5.14 -1.65 11.46
N HIS A 300 -4.17 -1.25 12.27
CA HIS A 300 -3.93 0.14 12.59
C HIS A 300 -3.47 0.93 11.36
N TRP A 301 -2.46 0.44 10.63
CA TRP A 301 -1.93 1.10 9.43
C TRP A 301 -2.94 1.17 8.28
N SER A 302 -3.85 0.19 8.17
CA SER A 302 -4.84 0.16 7.10
C SER A 302 -5.98 1.17 7.29
N LYS A 303 -6.22 1.64 8.51
CA LYS A 303 -7.33 2.55 8.81
C LYS A 303 -7.27 3.81 7.94
N ASN A 304 -8.37 4.09 7.22
CA ASN A 304 -8.47 5.17 6.22
C ASN A 304 -7.42 5.12 5.08
N SER A 305 -6.76 3.99 4.89
CA SER A 305 -5.85 3.75 3.78
C SER A 305 -6.57 3.25 2.53
N ASN A 306 -5.82 3.00 1.45
CA ASN A 306 -6.35 2.43 0.20
C ASN A 306 -6.89 1.01 0.35
N VAL A 307 -6.49 0.28 1.40
CA VAL A 307 -6.88 -1.11 1.67
C VAL A 307 -7.81 -1.26 2.87
N ALA A 308 -8.27 -0.14 3.44
CA ALA A 308 -9.21 -0.18 4.55
C ALA A 308 -10.46 -0.99 4.18
N CYS A 309 -10.87 -1.91 5.05
CA CYS A 309 -12.16 -2.58 4.93
C CYS A 309 -12.68 -2.95 6.32
N ARG A 310 -14.01 -3.17 6.44
CA ARG A 310 -14.66 -3.43 7.74
C ARG A 310 -14.14 -4.70 8.42
N MET A 311 -13.70 -5.69 7.64
CA MET A 311 -13.14 -6.93 8.17
C MET A 311 -11.93 -6.67 9.07
N PHE A 312 -11.10 -5.66 8.73
CA PHE A 312 -9.90 -5.35 9.48
C PHE A 312 -10.18 -4.79 10.87
N GLU A 313 -11.36 -4.23 11.07
CA GLU A 313 -11.75 -3.60 12.35
C GLU A 313 -12.47 -4.58 13.30
N ASN A 314 -13.21 -5.56 12.76
CA ASN A 314 -14.23 -6.28 13.51
C ASN A 314 -14.06 -7.81 13.55
N HIS A 315 -13.14 -8.39 12.78
CA HIS A 315 -13.07 -9.85 12.65
C HIS A 315 -11.65 -10.40 12.80
N ASP A 316 -11.56 -11.54 13.50
CA ASP A 316 -10.37 -12.38 13.46
C ASP A 316 -10.27 -13.03 12.06
N PRO A 317 -9.14 -12.84 11.35
CA PRO A 317 -8.92 -13.45 10.04
C PRO A 317 -9.10 -14.98 10.03
N LEU A 318 -8.66 -15.68 11.08
CA LEU A 318 -8.79 -17.14 11.19
C LEU A 318 -10.27 -17.55 11.28
N TYR A 319 -11.06 -16.86 12.06
CA TYR A 319 -12.49 -17.12 12.16
C TYR A 319 -13.22 -16.92 10.82
N VAL A 320 -12.89 -15.86 10.09
CA VAL A 320 -13.48 -15.62 8.76
C VAL A 320 -13.08 -16.72 7.78
N MET A 321 -11.83 -17.16 7.79
CA MET A 321 -11.37 -18.25 6.93
C MET A 321 -12.06 -19.56 7.24
N ASP A 322 -12.17 -19.94 8.52
CA ASP A 322 -12.87 -21.16 8.95
C ASP A 322 -14.35 -21.17 8.51
N ALA A 323 -15.01 -20.01 8.58
CA ALA A 323 -16.41 -19.87 8.18
C ALA A 323 -16.64 -19.86 6.67
N THR A 324 -15.59 -19.64 5.86
CA THR A 324 -15.74 -19.40 4.41
C THR A 324 -14.95 -20.36 3.52
N VAL A 325 -14.14 -21.25 4.07
CA VAL A 325 -13.25 -22.13 3.31
C VAL A 325 -13.98 -23.04 2.32
N GLU A 326 -15.15 -23.56 2.67
CA GLU A 326 -15.91 -24.46 1.78
C GLU A 326 -16.40 -23.76 0.51
N PHE A 327 -16.69 -22.47 0.58
CA PHE A 327 -16.98 -21.67 -0.60
C PHE A 327 -15.73 -21.50 -1.48
N ALA A 328 -14.56 -21.28 -0.88
CA ALA A 328 -13.31 -21.22 -1.61
C ALA A 328 -12.97 -22.56 -2.30
N ARG A 329 -13.20 -23.71 -1.64
CA ARG A 329 -13.04 -25.05 -2.24
C ARG A 329 -13.95 -25.22 -3.45
N THR A 330 -15.23 -24.87 -3.31
CA THR A 330 -16.22 -24.96 -4.39
C THR A 330 -15.78 -24.08 -5.58
N PHE A 331 -15.35 -22.86 -5.30
CA PHE A 331 -14.87 -21.92 -6.34
C PHE A 331 -13.64 -22.47 -7.07
N VAL A 332 -12.63 -22.96 -6.35
CA VAL A 332 -11.41 -23.54 -6.93
C VAL A 332 -11.73 -24.76 -7.78
N MET A 333 -12.58 -25.69 -7.30
CA MET A 333 -13.01 -26.85 -8.08
C MET A 333 -13.63 -26.45 -9.42
N HIS A 334 -14.54 -25.48 -9.40
CA HIS A 334 -15.18 -25.00 -10.63
C HIS A 334 -14.16 -24.39 -11.59
N CYS A 335 -13.26 -23.54 -11.09
CA CYS A 335 -12.24 -22.89 -11.90
C CYS A 335 -11.29 -23.91 -12.55
N VAL A 336 -10.83 -24.91 -11.78
CA VAL A 336 -9.95 -25.98 -12.29
C VAL A 336 -10.64 -26.77 -13.38
N ASN A 337 -11.90 -27.17 -13.20
CA ASN A 337 -12.68 -27.91 -14.17
C ASN A 337 -12.92 -27.13 -15.47
N CYS A 338 -13.00 -25.81 -15.38
CA CYS A 338 -13.21 -24.93 -16.54
C CYS A 338 -11.88 -24.39 -17.14
N GLY A 339 -10.74 -24.66 -16.52
CA GLY A 339 -9.44 -24.13 -16.97
C GLY A 339 -9.26 -22.63 -16.72
N VAL A 340 -10.00 -22.04 -15.76
CA VAL A 340 -9.89 -20.62 -15.39
C VAL A 340 -8.70 -20.42 -14.44
N PRO A 341 -7.71 -19.57 -14.78
CA PRO A 341 -6.58 -19.30 -13.90
C PRO A 341 -7.01 -18.39 -12.74
N ILE A 342 -6.77 -18.86 -11.51
CA ILE A 342 -7.10 -18.15 -10.26
C ILE A 342 -5.94 -18.28 -9.25
N PRO A 343 -4.75 -17.81 -9.61
CA PRO A 343 -3.52 -18.11 -8.87
C PRO A 343 -3.56 -17.66 -7.41
N THR A 344 -4.22 -16.54 -7.13
CA THR A 344 -4.25 -15.96 -5.77
C THR A 344 -5.23 -16.70 -4.88
N VAL A 345 -6.39 -17.11 -5.39
CA VAL A 345 -7.35 -17.94 -4.65
C VAL A 345 -6.78 -19.31 -4.35
N GLN A 346 -6.10 -19.94 -5.33
CA GLN A 346 -5.43 -21.23 -5.13
C GLN A 346 -4.33 -21.14 -4.06
N ALA A 347 -3.52 -20.08 -4.08
CA ALA A 347 -2.49 -19.86 -3.07
C ALA A 347 -3.10 -19.72 -1.66
N ALA A 348 -4.20 -18.98 -1.54
CA ALA A 348 -4.91 -18.77 -0.28
C ALA A 348 -5.45 -20.11 0.29
N LEU A 349 -6.11 -20.90 -0.54
CA LEU A 349 -6.66 -22.19 -0.12
C LEU A 349 -5.54 -23.18 0.26
N SER A 350 -4.49 -23.27 -0.53
CA SER A 350 -3.34 -24.15 -0.26
C SER A 350 -2.65 -23.78 1.05
N GLN A 351 -2.47 -22.49 1.34
CA GLN A 351 -1.87 -22.03 2.59
C GLN A 351 -2.78 -22.35 3.79
N TYR A 352 -4.08 -22.13 3.67
CA TYR A 352 -5.03 -22.46 4.73
C TYR A 352 -4.99 -23.95 5.06
N ASP A 353 -5.06 -24.83 4.03
CA ASP A 353 -5.00 -26.27 4.22
C ASP A 353 -3.69 -26.71 4.87
N PHE A 354 -2.57 -26.14 4.45
CA PHE A 354 -1.27 -26.39 5.07
C PHE A 354 -1.25 -26.02 6.57
N MET A 355 -1.85 -24.88 6.94
CA MET A 355 -1.90 -24.41 8.33
C MET A 355 -2.78 -25.30 9.23
N LYS A 356 -3.79 -25.97 8.67
CA LYS A 356 -4.74 -26.80 9.41
C LYS A 356 -4.31 -28.29 9.51
N GLN A 357 -3.27 -28.70 8.81
CA GLN A 357 -2.79 -30.09 8.82
C GLN A 357 -1.78 -30.33 9.94
N GLU A 358 -1.97 -31.40 10.71
CA GLU A 358 -1.01 -31.86 11.73
C GLU A 358 0.26 -32.46 11.09
N ARG A 359 0.12 -33.09 9.92
CA ARG A 359 1.22 -33.67 9.15
C ARG A 359 1.21 -33.13 7.72
N THR A 360 2.30 -32.51 7.32
CA THR A 360 2.51 -31.97 5.98
C THR A 360 3.66 -32.68 5.26
N SER A 361 3.79 -32.43 3.97
CA SER A 361 4.97 -32.88 3.19
C SER A 361 6.30 -32.38 3.80
N MET A 362 6.27 -31.28 4.58
CA MET A 362 7.47 -30.76 5.24
C MET A 362 8.01 -31.71 6.30
N ASN A 363 7.17 -32.49 6.94
CA ASN A 363 7.63 -33.52 7.89
C ASN A 363 8.53 -34.56 7.18
N PHE A 364 8.14 -35.00 5.97
CA PHE A 364 8.95 -35.87 5.14
C PHE A 364 10.24 -35.20 4.68
N ILE A 365 10.14 -33.93 4.17
CA ILE A 365 11.32 -33.16 3.72
C ILE A 365 12.31 -32.92 4.87
N ALA A 366 11.82 -32.65 6.08
CA ALA A 366 12.68 -32.51 7.26
C ALA A 366 13.43 -33.80 7.54
N SER A 367 12.76 -34.98 7.47
CA SER A 367 13.40 -36.26 7.71
C SER A 367 14.49 -36.61 6.69
N LEU A 368 14.46 -36.05 5.47
CA LEU A 368 15.49 -36.24 4.46
C LEU A 368 16.81 -35.49 4.76
N ARG A 369 16.80 -34.53 5.66
CA ARG A 369 17.99 -33.74 6.06
C ARG A 369 18.72 -34.34 7.25
N ASP A 370 18.07 -35.24 7.97
CA ASP A 370 18.64 -35.95 9.14
C ASP A 370 19.33 -37.24 8.74
N VAL A 371 19.44 -37.52 7.45
CA VAL A 371 20.18 -38.61 6.83
C VAL A 371 21.43 -38.08 6.15
#